data_2a35894309fd0f87c0a39bf89d5bfdb2
#
_entry.id   2a35894309fd0f87c0a39bf89d5bfdb2
#
_cell.length_a   1.000
_cell.length_b   1.000
_cell.length_c   1.000
_cell.angle_alpha   90.00
_cell.angle_beta   90.00
_cell.angle_gamma   90.00
#
_symmetry.space_group_name_H-M   'P 1'
#
loop_
_entity.id
_entity.type
_entity.pdbx_description
1 polymer ?
#
loop_
_entity_poly.entity_id
_entity_poly.type
_entity_poly.pdbx_seq_one_letter_code
_entity_poly.pdbx_strand_id
1 'polypeptide(L)'
;MNDSRLTSLSTPCLLVDEARFSRNIERLQQHADTLGVVLRPHLKTTKCVEAARCVLADGNGPATVSTLAEAEVFAAAGINDILYGVGISADKLDRVIALHRAGCNLTVLLDCAEQAEAVAAASRASGIAIPALVEIDSDGHRSGLTANDPALIAVGQILQDGGAALR
;
A
#
# COMPACT_ATOMS: atom_id res chain seq x y z
N MET A 1 -1.94 -12.51 37.80
CA MET A 1 -0.92 -11.48 38.00
C MET A 1 -1.54 -10.12 37.71
N ASN A 2 -1.61 -9.26 38.70
CA ASN A 2 -2.11 -7.90 38.52
C ASN A 2 -0.92 -7.07 38.00
N ASP A 3 -0.82 -6.93 36.70
CA ASP A 3 0.27 -6.12 36.13
C ASP A 3 -0.05 -4.63 36.36
N SER A 4 0.64 -4.02 37.31
CA SER A 4 0.47 -2.60 37.65
C SER A 4 0.65 -1.66 36.46
N ARG A 5 1.31 -2.12 35.40
CA ARG A 5 1.47 -1.36 34.14
C ARG A 5 0.15 -1.18 33.40
N LEU A 6 -0.77 -2.14 33.47
CA LEU A 6 -2.07 -2.04 32.80
C LEU A 6 -2.99 -1.02 33.49
N THR A 7 -2.87 -0.87 34.81
CA THR A 7 -3.70 0.06 35.58
C THR A 7 -3.30 1.52 35.42
N SER A 8 -2.10 1.79 34.86
CA SER A 8 -1.60 3.15 34.61
C SER A 8 -1.89 3.67 33.20
N LEU A 9 -2.51 2.85 32.33
CA LEU A 9 -2.79 3.24 30.94
C LEU A 9 -4.02 4.16 30.88
N SER A 10 -3.91 5.19 30.03
CA SER A 10 -5.08 5.99 29.66
C SER A 10 -6.02 5.18 28.77
N THR A 11 -7.33 5.28 29.03
CA THR A 11 -8.36 4.61 28.25
C THR A 11 -9.14 5.61 27.38
N PRO A 12 -9.62 5.21 26.18
CA PRO A 12 -9.46 3.86 25.58
C PRO A 12 -8.06 3.63 25.00
N CYS A 13 -7.57 2.37 25.09
CA CYS A 13 -6.29 1.98 24.49
C CYS A 13 -6.39 0.57 23.88
N LEU A 14 -5.54 0.30 22.88
CA LEU A 14 -5.36 -1.03 22.30
C LEU A 14 -4.18 -1.71 22.97
N LEU A 15 -4.35 -2.97 23.33
CA LEU A 15 -3.30 -3.81 23.89
C LEU A 15 -2.91 -4.88 22.88
N VAL A 16 -1.61 -5.09 22.71
CA VAL A 16 -1.06 -6.15 21.88
C VAL A 16 -0.46 -7.21 22.80
N ASP A 17 -0.93 -8.45 22.66
CA ASP A 17 -0.28 -9.62 23.25
C ASP A 17 0.95 -9.94 22.43
N GLU A 18 2.13 -9.57 22.91
CA GLU A 18 3.40 -9.70 22.19
C GLU A 18 3.68 -11.15 21.78
N ALA A 19 3.43 -12.11 22.66
CA ALA A 19 3.68 -13.51 22.37
C ALA A 19 2.77 -14.08 21.26
N ARG A 20 1.50 -13.65 21.22
CA ARG A 20 0.57 -14.02 20.13
C ARG A 20 0.92 -13.31 18.83
N PHE A 21 1.28 -12.04 18.92
CA PHE A 21 1.67 -11.23 17.79
C PHE A 21 2.87 -11.84 17.08
N SER A 22 3.96 -12.11 17.81
CA SER A 22 5.17 -12.73 17.27
C SER A 22 4.90 -14.10 16.63
N ARG A 23 4.18 -14.99 17.32
CA ARG A 23 3.82 -16.31 16.76
C ARG A 23 3.00 -16.21 15.48
N ASN A 24 2.11 -15.22 15.37
CA ASN A 24 1.29 -15.04 14.16
C ASN A 24 2.15 -14.56 12.99
N ILE A 25 3.10 -13.66 13.24
CA ILE A 25 4.05 -13.19 12.22
C ILE A 25 4.92 -14.36 11.75
N GLU A 26 5.56 -15.07 12.67
CA GLU A 26 6.42 -16.20 12.35
C GLU A 26 5.69 -17.26 11.51
N ARG A 27 4.46 -17.62 11.91
CA ARG A 27 3.66 -18.61 11.17
C ARG A 27 3.33 -18.16 9.76
N LEU A 28 2.98 -16.87 9.58
CA LEU A 28 2.66 -16.32 8.26
C LEU A 28 3.91 -16.24 7.39
N GLN A 29 5.03 -15.79 7.96
CA GLN A 29 6.30 -15.73 7.23
C GLN A 29 6.78 -17.12 6.79
N GLN A 30 6.78 -18.10 7.69
CA GLN A 30 7.14 -19.48 7.35
C GLN A 30 6.26 -20.05 6.23
N HIS A 31 4.96 -19.75 6.24
CA HIS A 31 4.07 -20.18 5.19
C HIS A 31 4.41 -19.52 3.84
N ALA A 32 4.66 -18.21 3.82
CA ALA A 32 5.09 -17.49 2.61
C ALA A 32 6.42 -18.04 2.08
N ASP A 33 7.39 -18.29 2.95
CA ASP A 33 8.70 -18.86 2.59
C ASP A 33 8.54 -20.26 1.96
N THR A 34 7.64 -21.10 2.49
CA THR A 34 7.33 -22.41 1.94
C THR A 34 6.75 -22.32 0.52
N LEU A 35 5.98 -21.25 0.24
CA LEU A 35 5.40 -21.00 -1.07
C LEU A 35 6.33 -20.22 -2.02
N GLY A 36 7.48 -19.75 -1.54
CA GLY A 36 8.40 -18.91 -2.31
C GLY A 36 7.82 -17.55 -2.71
N VAL A 37 6.92 -16.97 -1.89
CA VAL A 37 6.27 -15.69 -2.16
C VAL A 37 6.70 -14.62 -1.17
N VAL A 38 6.69 -13.37 -1.63
CA VAL A 38 6.98 -12.19 -0.80
C VAL A 38 5.68 -11.64 -0.22
N LEU A 39 5.64 -11.42 1.09
CA LEU A 39 4.51 -10.78 1.75
C LEU A 39 4.56 -9.26 1.57
N ARG A 40 3.41 -8.66 1.26
CA ARG A 40 3.16 -7.21 1.30
C ARG A 40 2.02 -6.95 2.30
N PRO A 41 2.32 -6.84 3.60
CA PRO A 41 1.31 -6.68 4.64
C PRO A 41 0.53 -5.37 4.47
N HIS A 42 -0.77 -5.40 4.82
CA HIS A 42 -1.60 -4.21 4.87
C HIS A 42 -1.56 -3.58 6.27
N LEU A 43 -1.04 -2.36 6.37
CA LEU A 43 -0.77 -1.69 7.66
C LEU A 43 -1.98 -0.93 8.25
N LYS A 44 -3.12 -0.89 7.55
CA LYS A 44 -4.34 -0.19 8.02
C LYS A 44 -4.88 -0.68 9.37
N THR A 45 -4.57 -1.93 9.74
CA THR A 45 -5.09 -2.55 10.96
C THR A 45 -4.43 -1.99 12.20
N THR A 46 -3.11 -1.88 12.20
CA THR A 46 -2.33 -1.44 13.37
C THR A 46 -2.04 0.05 13.37
N LYS A 47 -1.79 0.65 12.19
CA LYS A 47 -1.44 2.06 12.01
C LYS A 47 -0.30 2.54 12.94
N CYS A 48 0.63 1.64 13.23
CA CYS A 48 1.71 1.82 14.18
C CYS A 48 3.03 1.41 13.53
N VAL A 49 4.02 2.31 13.55
CA VAL A 49 5.32 2.09 12.90
C VAL A 49 6.08 0.94 13.56
N GLU A 50 6.05 0.84 14.88
CA GLU A 50 6.72 -0.21 15.63
C GLU A 50 6.15 -1.60 15.28
N ALA A 51 4.83 -1.72 15.23
CA ALA A 51 4.17 -2.96 14.83
C ALA A 51 4.42 -3.28 13.34
N ALA A 52 4.44 -2.27 12.47
CA ALA A 52 4.75 -2.44 11.05
C ALA A 52 6.15 -3.04 10.86
N ARG A 53 7.16 -2.53 11.56
CA ARG A 53 8.53 -3.04 11.48
C ARG A 53 8.67 -4.51 11.89
N CYS A 54 7.81 -4.99 12.77
CA CYS A 54 7.81 -6.39 13.16
C CYS A 54 7.27 -7.33 12.06
N VAL A 55 6.37 -6.84 11.20
CA VAL A 55 5.71 -7.67 10.17
C VAL A 55 6.35 -7.51 8.78
N LEU A 56 7.17 -6.49 8.57
CA LEU A 56 7.83 -6.20 7.30
C LEU A 56 9.19 -6.91 7.22
N ALA A 57 9.53 -7.41 6.05
CA ALA A 57 10.84 -7.96 5.79
C ALA A 57 11.92 -6.90 6.09
N ASP A 58 12.92 -7.27 6.87
CA ASP A 58 14.03 -6.40 7.31
C ASP A 58 13.55 -5.07 7.96
N GLY A 59 12.30 -5.05 8.46
CA GLY A 59 11.69 -3.87 9.07
C GLY A 59 11.31 -2.74 8.10
N ASN A 60 11.61 -2.87 6.82
CA ASN A 60 11.39 -1.85 5.78
C ASN A 60 10.78 -2.41 4.49
N GLY A 61 10.42 -3.69 4.48
CA GLY A 61 9.91 -4.40 3.30
C GLY A 61 8.63 -3.82 2.73
N PRO A 62 8.08 -4.43 1.68
CA PRO A 62 6.93 -3.88 0.98
C PRO A 62 5.69 -3.82 1.88
N ALA A 63 4.95 -2.73 1.80
CA ALA A 63 3.75 -2.47 2.59
C ALA A 63 2.56 -2.05 1.73
N THR A 64 1.34 -2.24 2.24
CA THR A 64 0.11 -1.68 1.67
C THR A 64 -0.57 -0.77 2.68
N VAL A 65 -1.11 0.35 2.21
CA VAL A 65 -1.85 1.33 3.01
C VAL A 65 -3.20 1.67 2.37
N SER A 66 -4.13 2.24 3.14
CA SER A 66 -5.44 2.69 2.64
C SER A 66 -5.56 4.20 2.47
N THR A 67 -4.64 4.98 3.02
CA THR A 67 -4.67 6.45 2.93
C THR A 67 -3.28 7.01 2.65
N LEU A 68 -3.22 8.18 2.00
CA LEU A 68 -1.94 8.87 1.81
C LEU A 68 -1.36 9.38 3.13
N ALA A 69 -2.19 9.68 4.13
CA ALA A 69 -1.70 10.01 5.46
C ALA A 69 -0.94 8.85 6.11
N GLU A 70 -1.42 7.62 5.94
CA GLU A 70 -0.66 6.41 6.34
C GLU A 70 0.65 6.30 5.56
N ALA A 71 0.62 6.49 4.24
CA ALA A 71 1.82 6.46 3.39
C ALA A 71 2.87 7.47 3.85
N GLU A 72 2.46 8.71 4.15
CA GLU A 72 3.34 9.78 4.62
C GLU A 72 4.02 9.44 5.96
N VAL A 73 3.26 8.90 6.92
CA VAL A 73 3.78 8.48 8.23
C VAL A 73 4.78 7.33 8.07
N PHE A 74 4.45 6.32 7.30
CA PHE A 74 5.32 5.16 7.10
C PHE A 74 6.56 5.50 6.27
N ALA A 75 6.43 6.33 5.23
CA ALA A 75 7.57 6.82 4.44
C ALA A 75 8.53 7.65 5.29
N ALA A 76 8.02 8.55 6.16
CA ALA A 76 8.83 9.29 7.11
C ALA A 76 9.58 8.39 8.11
N ALA A 77 9.07 7.20 8.38
CA ALA A 77 9.72 6.17 9.20
C ALA A 77 10.70 5.27 8.41
N GLY A 78 10.91 5.53 7.11
CA GLY A 78 11.83 4.77 6.25
C GLY A 78 11.22 3.55 5.54
N ILE A 79 9.90 3.34 5.62
CA ILE A 79 9.19 2.30 4.87
C ILE A 79 8.83 2.90 3.51
N ASN A 80 9.61 2.61 2.47
CA ASN A 80 9.57 3.34 1.21
C ASN A 80 9.02 2.56 0.01
N ASP A 81 8.74 1.27 0.13
CA ASP A 81 8.03 0.47 -0.89
C ASP A 81 6.57 0.30 -0.46
N ILE A 82 5.70 1.20 -0.94
CA ILE A 82 4.31 1.29 -0.48
C ILE A 82 3.35 1.15 -1.66
N LEU A 83 2.35 0.29 -1.51
CA LEU A 83 1.16 0.24 -2.36
C LEU A 83 0.02 1.01 -1.69
N TYR A 84 -0.50 2.02 -2.37
CA TYR A 84 -1.77 2.65 -2.00
C TYR A 84 -2.91 1.78 -2.53
N GLY A 85 -3.46 0.92 -1.66
CA GLY A 85 -4.40 -0.14 -1.99
C GLY A 85 -5.87 0.31 -2.04
N VAL A 86 -6.12 1.49 -2.61
CA VAL A 86 -7.45 2.06 -2.88
C VAL A 86 -7.36 2.78 -4.22
N GLY A 87 -8.41 2.76 -5.03
CA GLY A 87 -8.45 3.49 -6.30
C GLY A 87 -8.01 4.95 -6.11
N ILE A 88 -7.04 5.39 -6.90
CA ILE A 88 -6.50 6.76 -6.82
C ILE A 88 -7.49 7.77 -7.40
N SER A 89 -7.63 8.92 -6.75
CA SER A 89 -8.36 10.07 -7.28
C SER A 89 -7.41 11.20 -7.68
N ALA A 90 -7.80 12.00 -8.68
CA ALA A 90 -6.95 13.04 -9.25
C ALA A 90 -6.47 14.08 -8.22
N ASP A 91 -7.32 14.43 -7.25
CA ASP A 91 -7.02 15.38 -6.17
C ASP A 91 -5.89 14.94 -5.23
N LYS A 92 -5.51 13.67 -5.28
CA LYS A 92 -4.44 13.09 -4.44
C LYS A 92 -3.07 13.04 -5.12
N LEU A 93 -3.00 13.27 -6.43
CA LEU A 93 -1.77 13.05 -7.22
C LEU A 93 -0.63 13.99 -6.82
N ASP A 94 -0.91 15.21 -6.39
CA ASP A 94 0.12 16.11 -5.86
C ASP A 94 0.83 15.54 -4.63
N ARG A 95 0.09 14.87 -3.74
CA ARG A 95 0.66 14.19 -2.57
C ARG A 95 1.48 12.94 -2.98
N VAL A 96 1.01 12.21 -3.99
CA VAL A 96 1.76 11.08 -4.57
C VAL A 96 3.11 11.57 -5.11
N ILE A 97 3.11 12.66 -5.88
CA ILE A 97 4.33 13.29 -6.42
C ILE A 97 5.26 13.74 -5.29
N ALA A 98 4.71 14.36 -4.23
CA ALA A 98 5.50 14.79 -3.07
C ALA A 98 6.18 13.60 -2.36
N LEU A 99 5.47 12.47 -2.19
CA LEU A 99 6.03 11.24 -1.64
C LEU A 99 7.17 10.69 -2.50
N HIS A 100 7.00 10.67 -3.83
CA HIS A 100 8.07 10.26 -4.75
C HIS A 100 9.31 11.15 -4.63
N ARG A 101 9.13 12.46 -4.57
CA ARG A 101 10.23 13.43 -4.38
C ARG A 101 10.94 13.25 -3.05
N ALA A 102 10.24 12.77 -2.02
CA ALA A 102 10.81 12.42 -0.73
C ALA A 102 11.49 11.03 -0.71
N GLY A 103 11.54 10.32 -1.84
CA GLY A 103 12.20 9.01 -1.96
C GLY A 103 11.30 7.81 -1.67
N CYS A 104 9.99 8.00 -1.51
CA CYS A 104 9.05 6.89 -1.37
C CYS A 104 8.66 6.33 -2.74
N ASN A 105 8.83 5.03 -2.95
CA ASN A 105 8.34 4.30 -4.12
C ASN A 105 6.88 3.91 -3.90
N LEU A 106 5.99 4.89 -4.07
CA LEU A 106 4.55 4.71 -3.92
C LEU A 106 3.93 4.22 -5.23
N THR A 107 3.35 3.03 -5.21
CA THR A 107 2.54 2.51 -6.32
C THR A 107 1.07 2.84 -6.08
N VAL A 108 0.38 3.36 -7.08
CA VAL A 108 -1.06 3.64 -7.03
C VAL A 108 -1.87 2.53 -7.68
N LEU A 109 -3.15 2.42 -7.29
CA LEU A 109 -4.10 1.45 -7.82
C LEU A 109 -5.21 2.20 -8.56
N LEU A 110 -5.68 1.68 -9.69
CA LEU A 110 -6.77 2.27 -10.48
C LEU A 110 -7.51 1.20 -11.29
N ASP A 111 -8.72 1.53 -11.73
CA ASP A 111 -9.58 0.60 -12.46
C ASP A 111 -10.43 1.26 -13.58
N CYS A 112 -10.14 2.53 -13.91
CA CYS A 112 -10.86 3.20 -15.00
C CYS A 112 -9.97 4.14 -15.82
N ALA A 113 -10.42 4.51 -17.00
CA ALA A 113 -9.69 5.37 -17.92
C ALA A 113 -9.44 6.77 -17.34
N GLU A 114 -10.41 7.34 -16.65
CA GLU A 114 -10.31 8.67 -16.06
C GLU A 114 -9.17 8.75 -15.04
N GLN A 115 -9.00 7.72 -14.22
CA GLN A 115 -7.88 7.63 -13.26
C GLN A 115 -6.55 7.45 -14.00
N ALA A 116 -6.52 6.60 -15.03
CA ALA A 116 -5.33 6.40 -15.85
C ALA A 116 -4.87 7.68 -16.55
N GLU A 117 -5.80 8.45 -17.13
CA GLU A 117 -5.54 9.76 -17.74
C GLU A 117 -4.99 10.76 -16.73
N ALA A 118 -5.56 10.81 -15.52
CA ALA A 118 -5.08 11.67 -14.46
C ALA A 118 -3.66 11.31 -14.03
N VAL A 119 -3.35 10.03 -13.82
CA VAL A 119 -2.01 9.53 -13.47
C VAL A 119 -1.02 9.82 -14.60
N ALA A 120 -1.39 9.59 -15.86
CA ALA A 120 -0.58 9.88 -17.04
C ALA A 120 -0.27 11.39 -17.15
N ALA A 121 -1.27 12.25 -16.96
CA ALA A 121 -1.08 13.70 -16.97
C ALA A 121 -0.14 14.16 -15.85
N ALA A 122 -0.33 13.65 -14.63
CA ALA A 122 0.52 13.95 -13.49
C ALA A 122 1.97 13.47 -13.70
N SER A 123 2.15 12.28 -14.29
CA SER A 123 3.48 11.75 -14.64
C SER A 123 4.21 12.66 -15.62
N ARG A 124 3.55 13.08 -16.69
CA ARG A 124 4.13 14.01 -17.67
C ARG A 124 4.48 15.37 -17.05
N ALA A 125 3.55 15.93 -16.29
CA ALA A 125 3.71 17.26 -15.68
C ALA A 125 4.83 17.31 -14.64
N SER A 126 4.99 16.23 -13.85
CA SER A 126 6.00 16.17 -12.80
C SER A 126 7.37 15.65 -13.24
N GLY A 127 7.45 14.97 -14.40
CA GLY A 127 8.62 14.22 -14.85
C GLY A 127 8.88 12.92 -14.04
N ILE A 128 7.90 12.48 -13.24
CA ILE A 128 7.99 11.26 -12.43
C ILE A 128 7.12 10.18 -13.09
N ALA A 129 7.72 9.06 -13.48
CA ALA A 129 6.97 7.90 -13.94
C ALA A 129 6.26 7.25 -12.73
N ILE A 130 5.04 7.69 -12.41
CA ILE A 130 4.27 7.21 -11.26
C ILE A 130 3.96 5.72 -11.46
N PRO A 131 4.39 4.82 -10.55
CA PRO A 131 4.08 3.41 -10.63
C PRO A 131 2.59 3.17 -10.43
N ALA A 132 1.97 2.42 -11.34
CA ALA A 132 0.54 2.13 -11.31
C ALA A 132 0.24 0.65 -11.58
N LEU A 133 -0.75 0.12 -10.88
CA LEU A 133 -1.35 -1.19 -11.10
C LEU A 133 -2.81 -1.02 -11.50
N VAL A 134 -3.28 -1.84 -12.43
CA VAL A 134 -4.70 -1.95 -12.77
C VAL A 134 -5.33 -3.00 -11.87
N GLU A 135 -6.37 -2.63 -11.12
CA GLU A 135 -7.08 -3.53 -10.22
C GLU A 135 -7.98 -4.49 -11.01
N ILE A 136 -7.85 -5.78 -10.73
CA ILE A 136 -8.68 -6.83 -11.30
C ILE A 136 -9.66 -7.33 -10.25
N ASP A 137 -10.97 -7.24 -10.55
CA ASP A 137 -12.01 -7.88 -9.75
C ASP A 137 -12.12 -9.36 -10.14
N SER A 138 -11.58 -10.23 -9.30
CA SER A 138 -11.50 -11.67 -9.54
C SER A 138 -12.78 -12.43 -9.21
N ASP A 139 -13.67 -11.85 -8.41
CA ASP A 139 -14.86 -12.51 -7.89
C ASP A 139 -16.18 -11.72 -8.11
N GLY A 140 -16.11 -10.55 -8.71
CA GLY A 140 -17.29 -9.73 -9.08
C GLY A 140 -17.95 -9.04 -7.90
N HIS A 141 -17.24 -8.85 -6.79
CA HIS A 141 -17.83 -8.35 -5.55
C HIS A 141 -17.23 -7.03 -5.05
N ARG A 142 -16.18 -6.52 -5.72
CA ARG A 142 -15.47 -5.30 -5.28
C ARG A 142 -15.14 -4.38 -6.45
N SER A 143 -14.23 -3.43 -6.22
CA SER A 143 -13.65 -2.58 -7.25
C SER A 143 -12.74 -3.37 -8.18
N GLY A 144 -12.43 -2.81 -9.32
CA GLY A 144 -11.58 -3.41 -10.34
C GLY A 144 -12.33 -3.75 -11.62
N LEU A 145 -11.58 -3.95 -12.69
CA LEU A 145 -12.09 -4.45 -13.96
C LEU A 145 -12.12 -5.98 -13.95
N THR A 146 -13.11 -6.59 -14.57
CA THR A 146 -13.09 -8.05 -14.74
C THR A 146 -12.00 -8.47 -15.72
N ALA A 147 -11.48 -9.68 -15.60
CA ALA A 147 -10.33 -10.16 -16.40
C ALA A 147 -10.56 -10.11 -17.93
N ASN A 148 -11.81 -10.12 -18.38
CA ASN A 148 -12.19 -10.05 -19.79
C ASN A 148 -12.72 -8.68 -20.22
N ASP A 149 -12.64 -7.67 -19.35
CA ASP A 149 -13.12 -6.33 -19.68
C ASP A 149 -12.21 -5.69 -20.74
N PRO A 150 -12.75 -5.23 -21.89
CA PRO A 150 -11.96 -4.59 -22.92
C PRO A 150 -11.29 -3.29 -22.44
N ALA A 151 -11.81 -2.66 -21.38
CA ALA A 151 -11.22 -1.48 -20.77
C ALA A 151 -9.82 -1.74 -20.18
N LEU A 152 -9.48 -2.99 -19.82
CA LEU A 152 -8.16 -3.34 -19.29
C LEU A 152 -7.04 -2.91 -20.22
N ILE A 153 -7.14 -3.24 -21.50
CA ILE A 153 -6.13 -2.90 -22.50
C ILE A 153 -6.06 -1.38 -22.69
N ALA A 154 -7.22 -0.72 -22.79
CA ALA A 154 -7.27 0.74 -22.95
C ALA A 154 -6.64 1.47 -21.77
N VAL A 155 -6.94 1.08 -20.54
CA VAL A 155 -6.34 1.64 -19.30
C VAL A 155 -4.82 1.45 -19.29
N GLY A 156 -4.34 0.25 -19.62
CA GLY A 156 -2.91 -0.03 -19.71
C GLY A 156 -2.20 0.83 -20.78
N GLN A 157 -2.81 1.00 -21.95
CA GLN A 157 -2.27 1.86 -23.03
C GLN A 157 -2.19 3.33 -22.62
N ILE A 158 -3.23 3.87 -21.96
CA ILE A 158 -3.23 5.25 -21.46
C ILE A 158 -2.06 5.48 -20.50
N LEU A 159 -1.82 4.56 -19.58
CA LEU A 159 -0.70 4.65 -18.63
C LEU A 159 0.65 4.61 -19.34
N GLN A 160 0.83 3.66 -20.26
CA GLN A 160 2.08 3.47 -21.00
C GLN A 160 2.40 4.69 -21.87
N ASP A 161 1.44 5.15 -22.66
CA ASP A 161 1.60 6.31 -23.56
C ASP A 161 1.76 7.62 -22.77
N GLY A 162 1.21 7.65 -21.56
CA GLY A 162 1.29 8.78 -20.64
C GLY A 162 2.58 8.90 -19.85
N GLY A 163 3.51 7.93 -19.98
CA GLY A 163 4.77 7.93 -19.25
C GLY A 163 4.66 7.53 -17.78
N ALA A 164 3.54 6.91 -17.36
CA ALA A 164 3.42 6.23 -16.09
C ALA A 164 4.18 4.89 -16.12
N ALA A 165 4.60 4.39 -14.97
CA ALA A 165 5.24 3.08 -14.89
C ALA A 165 4.19 2.00 -14.59
N LEU A 166 3.59 1.41 -15.64
CA LEU A 166 2.72 0.26 -15.50
C LEU A 166 3.52 -0.94 -14.95
N ARG A 167 3.00 -1.58 -13.88
CA ARG A 167 3.64 -2.70 -13.18
C ARG A 167 2.79 -3.96 -13.20
#